data_98e8ee1ed2bc692f51dce5c95727ebe9
#
_entry.id   98e8ee1ed2bc692f51dce5c95727ebe9
#
_cell.length_a   1.000
_cell.length_b   1.000
_cell.length_c   1.000
_cell.angle_alpha   90.00
_cell.angle_beta   90.00
_cell.angle_gamma   90.00
#
_symmetry.space_group_name_H-M   'P 1'
#
loop_
_entity.id
_entity.type
_entity.pdbx_description
1 polymer ?
#
loop_
_entity_poly.entity_id
_entity_poly.type
_entity_poly.pdbx_seq_one_letter_code
_entity_poly.pdbx_strand_id
1 'polypeptide(L)'
;MTTPEYVQLRAFARVDGTYLGILWIVSFACCIIGMEHPMISFIGSVTALASPFFAARRLWKFRDEVREGQISFLRSMAYYMLMFFFASVLFALAQYIYFAFIDGGYMIREYIGLMATDEAKTMMKAYGLTAKEVTDSLNELASTSPIMIALNIMTMNITIGILLSLPVATLTRRNKEGS
;
A
#
# COMPACT_ATOMS: atom_id res chain seq x y z
N MET A 1 -1.68 -7.76 -27.67
CA MET A 1 -0.64 -8.27 -26.75
C MET A 1 -0.45 -9.74 -27.09
N THR A 2 0.75 -10.14 -27.47
CA THR A 2 1.06 -11.54 -27.73
C THR A 2 1.24 -12.30 -26.40
N THR A 3 1.04 -13.63 -26.41
CA THR A 3 1.22 -14.46 -25.20
C THR A 3 2.60 -14.29 -24.55
N PRO A 4 3.73 -14.27 -25.32
CA PRO A 4 5.06 -14.04 -24.74
C PRO A 4 5.20 -12.67 -24.07
N GLU A 5 4.64 -11.62 -24.65
CA GLU A 5 4.68 -10.26 -24.07
C GLU A 5 3.93 -10.16 -22.74
N TYR A 6 2.81 -10.86 -22.63
CA TYR A 6 2.03 -10.91 -21.37
C TYR A 6 2.80 -11.67 -20.28
N VAL A 7 3.41 -12.79 -20.62
CA VAL A 7 4.25 -13.58 -19.69
C VAL A 7 5.40 -12.74 -19.16
N GLN A 8 6.10 -12.02 -20.06
CA GLN A 8 7.19 -11.12 -19.68
C GLN A 8 6.70 -10.01 -18.74
N LEU A 9 5.62 -9.31 -19.10
CA LEU A 9 5.03 -8.24 -18.30
C LEU A 9 4.69 -8.74 -16.90
N ARG A 10 4.02 -9.89 -16.79
CA ARG A 10 3.63 -10.49 -15.51
C ARG A 10 4.84 -10.89 -14.68
N ALA A 11 5.89 -11.42 -15.29
CA ALA A 11 7.11 -11.84 -14.59
C ALA A 11 7.80 -10.63 -13.93
N PHE A 12 7.98 -9.53 -14.68
CA PHE A 12 8.58 -8.31 -14.15
C PHE A 12 7.67 -7.63 -13.10
N ALA A 13 6.36 -7.53 -13.36
CA ALA A 13 5.42 -6.96 -12.40
C ALA A 13 5.39 -7.73 -11.07
N ARG A 14 5.59 -9.06 -11.10
CA ARG A 14 5.69 -9.89 -9.88
C ARG A 14 6.95 -9.55 -9.08
N VAL A 15 8.10 -9.44 -9.73
CA VAL A 15 9.37 -9.09 -9.06
C VAL A 15 9.28 -7.69 -8.46
N ASP A 16 8.80 -6.71 -9.22
CA ASP A 16 8.66 -5.34 -8.76
C ASP A 16 7.58 -5.22 -7.67
N GLY A 17 6.52 -6.00 -7.76
CA GLY A 17 5.50 -6.12 -6.72
C GLY A 17 6.05 -6.72 -5.41
N THR A 18 7.00 -7.65 -5.51
CA THR A 18 7.70 -8.16 -4.32
C THR A 18 8.51 -7.07 -3.64
N TYR A 19 9.26 -6.26 -4.40
CA TYR A 19 9.99 -5.12 -3.82
C TYR A 19 9.06 -4.09 -3.19
N LEU A 20 7.95 -3.78 -3.84
CA LEU A 20 6.94 -2.87 -3.30
C LEU A 20 6.30 -3.44 -2.02
N GLY A 21 5.99 -4.73 -1.99
CA GLY A 21 5.46 -5.41 -0.82
C GLY A 21 6.43 -5.42 0.37
N ILE A 22 7.72 -5.65 0.12
CA ILE A 22 8.76 -5.53 1.15
C ILE A 22 8.84 -4.10 1.67
N LEU A 23 8.78 -3.09 0.79
CA LEU A 23 8.76 -1.68 1.19
C LEU A 23 7.58 -1.39 2.14
N TRP A 24 6.39 -1.92 1.86
CA TRP A 24 5.22 -1.77 2.71
C TRP A 24 5.35 -2.51 4.04
N ILE A 25 5.95 -3.70 4.05
CA ILE A 25 6.23 -4.44 5.29
C ILE A 25 7.19 -3.65 6.19
N VAL A 26 8.26 -3.11 5.63
CA VAL A 26 9.21 -2.27 6.36
C VAL A 26 8.53 -1.00 6.89
N SER A 27 7.75 -0.32 6.05
CA SER A 27 6.95 0.85 6.45
C SER A 27 6.00 0.52 7.62
N PHE A 28 5.28 -0.59 7.53
CA PHE A 28 4.36 -1.06 8.57
C PHE A 28 5.10 -1.37 9.89
N ALA A 29 6.24 -2.07 9.82
CA ALA A 29 7.07 -2.33 10.98
C ALA A 29 7.55 -1.02 11.63
N CYS A 30 7.98 -0.04 10.83
CA CYS A 30 8.34 1.29 11.33
C CYS A 30 7.16 2.00 12.00
N CYS A 31 5.95 1.88 11.47
CA CYS A 31 4.76 2.48 12.08
C CYS A 31 4.44 1.82 13.44
N ILE A 32 4.58 0.49 13.56
CA ILE A 32 4.34 -0.21 14.83
C ILE A 32 5.38 0.18 15.88
N ILE A 33 6.67 0.06 15.55
CA ILE A 33 7.77 0.45 16.47
C ILE A 33 7.66 1.94 16.80
N GLY A 34 7.21 2.73 15.86
CA GLY A 34 7.05 4.17 15.97
C GLY A 34 5.91 4.62 16.88
N MET A 35 5.04 3.73 17.35
CA MET A 35 4.03 4.09 18.35
C MET A 35 4.68 4.65 19.63
N GLU A 36 5.83 4.10 20.02
CA GLU A 36 6.65 4.61 21.13
C GLU A 36 7.70 5.65 20.68
N HIS A 37 8.01 5.70 19.39
CA HIS A 37 9.08 6.54 18.80
C HIS A 37 8.60 7.34 17.59
N PRO A 38 8.07 8.56 17.77
CA PRO A 38 7.43 9.34 16.71
C PRO A 38 8.28 9.53 15.44
N MET A 39 9.60 9.64 15.57
CA MET A 39 10.51 9.77 14.42
C MET A 39 10.50 8.51 13.54
N ILE A 40 10.41 7.32 14.12
CA ILE A 40 10.34 6.06 13.37
C ILE A 40 9.00 5.94 12.66
N SER A 41 7.90 6.31 13.34
CA SER A 41 6.57 6.37 12.73
C SER A 41 6.53 7.33 11.54
N PHE A 42 7.15 8.50 11.67
CA PHE A 42 7.26 9.47 10.58
C PHE A 42 7.98 8.87 9.36
N ILE A 43 9.12 8.21 9.57
CA ILE A 43 9.85 7.52 8.48
C ILE A 43 8.97 6.45 7.82
N GLY A 44 8.25 5.64 8.62
CA GLY A 44 7.29 4.67 8.10
C GLY A 44 6.22 5.31 7.22
N SER A 45 5.61 6.38 7.70
CA SER A 45 4.56 7.11 6.99
C SER A 45 5.05 7.72 5.68
N VAL A 46 6.22 8.37 5.70
CA VAL A 46 6.85 8.93 4.48
C VAL A 46 7.16 7.83 3.47
N THR A 47 7.65 6.68 3.93
CA THR A 47 7.93 5.51 3.07
C THR A 47 6.66 4.98 2.42
N ALA A 48 5.55 4.88 3.18
CA ALA A 48 4.26 4.49 2.63
C ALA A 48 3.77 5.47 1.55
N LEU A 49 3.83 6.79 1.84
CA LEU A 49 3.40 7.84 0.91
C LEU A 49 4.30 7.91 -0.35
N ALA A 50 5.56 7.55 -0.25
CA ALA A 50 6.50 7.51 -1.38
C ALA A 50 6.29 6.27 -2.27
N SER A 51 5.58 5.24 -1.79
CA SER A 51 5.45 3.96 -2.50
C SER A 51 4.81 4.04 -3.89
N PRO A 52 3.81 4.90 -4.19
CA PRO A 52 3.30 5.07 -5.54
C PRO A 52 4.35 5.61 -6.53
N PHE A 53 5.22 6.50 -6.06
CA PHE A 53 6.32 7.04 -6.88
C PHE A 53 7.40 5.97 -7.14
N PHE A 54 7.70 5.16 -6.13
CA PHE A 54 8.55 3.98 -6.31
C PHE A 54 7.99 3.05 -7.38
N ALA A 55 6.70 2.74 -7.32
CA ALA A 55 6.01 1.89 -8.29
C ALA A 55 6.03 2.50 -9.71
N ALA A 56 5.79 3.80 -9.85
CA ALA A 56 5.88 4.51 -11.12
C ALA A 56 7.31 4.46 -11.70
N ARG A 57 8.34 4.64 -10.85
CA ARG A 57 9.74 4.53 -11.28
C ARG A 57 10.09 3.13 -11.78
N ARG A 58 9.57 2.07 -11.14
CA ARG A 58 9.77 0.67 -11.59
C ARG A 58 9.11 0.43 -12.96
N LEU A 59 7.91 0.96 -13.18
CA LEU A 59 7.26 0.91 -14.49
C LEU A 59 8.06 1.65 -15.57
N TRP A 60 8.60 2.84 -15.27
CA TRP A 60 9.47 3.56 -16.21
C TRP A 60 10.71 2.76 -16.55
N LYS A 61 11.34 2.14 -15.55
CA LYS A 61 12.48 1.26 -15.76
C LYS A 61 12.12 0.08 -16.66
N PHE A 62 11.00 -0.58 -16.44
CA PHE A 62 10.49 -1.65 -17.31
C PHE A 62 10.28 -1.17 -18.75
N ARG A 63 9.68 0.02 -18.94
CA ARG A 63 9.50 0.62 -20.26
C ARG A 63 10.84 0.84 -20.96
N ASP A 64 11.79 1.45 -20.26
CA ASP A 64 13.04 1.93 -20.90
C ASP A 64 14.05 0.78 -21.13
N GLU A 65 14.19 -0.15 -20.18
CA GLU A 65 15.19 -1.22 -20.25
C GLU A 65 14.69 -2.50 -20.93
N VAL A 66 13.39 -2.79 -20.83
CA VAL A 66 12.84 -4.07 -21.32
C VAL A 66 11.99 -3.88 -22.59
N ARG A 67 11.38 -2.68 -22.75
CA ARG A 67 10.49 -2.36 -23.86
C ARG A 67 11.07 -1.32 -24.82
N GLU A 68 12.39 -1.11 -24.80
CA GLU A 68 13.07 -0.18 -25.71
C GLU A 68 12.46 1.22 -25.72
N GLY A 69 12.03 1.70 -24.57
CA GLY A 69 11.41 3.02 -24.36
C GLY A 69 9.95 3.12 -24.79
N GLN A 70 9.31 2.03 -25.21
CA GLN A 70 7.94 2.04 -25.77
C GLN A 70 7.00 1.17 -24.94
N ILE A 71 5.88 1.75 -24.53
CA ILE A 71 4.82 1.02 -23.83
C ILE A 71 3.46 1.69 -24.11
N SER A 72 2.45 0.87 -24.45
CA SER A 72 1.08 1.38 -24.63
C SER A 72 0.42 1.65 -23.27
N PHE A 73 -0.60 2.51 -23.28
CA PHE A 73 -1.39 2.85 -22.10
C PHE A 73 -1.90 1.61 -21.35
N LEU A 74 -2.55 0.67 -22.04
CA LEU A 74 -3.11 -0.55 -21.43
C LEU A 74 -2.04 -1.46 -20.84
N ARG A 75 -0.86 -1.54 -21.45
CA ARG A 75 0.27 -2.32 -20.90
C ARG A 75 0.83 -1.66 -19.64
N SER A 76 0.98 -0.34 -19.64
CA SER A 76 1.40 0.42 -18.45
C SER A 76 0.42 0.22 -17.29
N MET A 77 -0.88 0.35 -17.58
CA MET A 77 -1.93 0.13 -16.61
C MET A 77 -1.90 -1.30 -16.04
N ALA A 78 -1.86 -2.31 -16.92
CA ALA A 78 -1.81 -3.71 -16.51
C ALA A 78 -0.57 -4.03 -15.66
N TYR A 79 0.60 -3.49 -16.03
CA TYR A 79 1.83 -3.66 -15.25
C TYR A 79 1.68 -3.10 -13.84
N TYR A 80 1.21 -1.85 -13.73
CA TYR A 80 1.06 -1.17 -12.45
C TYR A 80 0.05 -1.87 -11.54
N MET A 81 -1.09 -2.27 -12.10
CA MET A 81 -2.12 -3.02 -11.36
C MET A 81 -1.60 -4.37 -10.85
N LEU A 82 -0.90 -5.14 -11.71
CA LEU A 82 -0.31 -6.42 -11.32
C LEU A 82 0.77 -6.25 -10.25
N MET A 83 1.60 -5.21 -10.35
CA MET A 83 2.60 -4.90 -9.33
C MET A 83 1.94 -4.62 -7.97
N PHE A 84 0.89 -3.80 -7.92
CA PHE A 84 0.13 -3.55 -6.69
C PHE A 84 -0.56 -4.81 -6.18
N PHE A 85 -1.11 -5.63 -7.06
CA PHE A 85 -1.71 -6.92 -6.68
C PHE A 85 -0.70 -7.83 -5.98
N PHE A 86 0.47 -8.07 -6.57
CA PHE A 86 1.49 -8.92 -5.96
C PHE A 86 2.03 -8.32 -4.65
N ALA A 87 2.23 -7.02 -4.58
CA ALA A 87 2.61 -6.31 -3.36
C ALA A 87 1.56 -6.48 -2.26
N SER A 88 0.29 -6.31 -2.60
CA SER A 88 -0.83 -6.43 -1.65
C SER A 88 -0.98 -7.83 -1.07
N VAL A 89 -0.79 -8.87 -1.89
CA VAL A 89 -0.83 -10.26 -1.42
C VAL A 89 0.30 -10.53 -0.41
N LEU A 90 1.52 -10.11 -0.74
CA LEU A 90 2.67 -10.27 0.16
C LEU A 90 2.48 -9.49 1.47
N PHE A 91 2.00 -8.26 1.37
CA PHE A 91 1.74 -7.41 2.53
C PHE A 91 0.61 -7.95 3.40
N ALA A 92 -0.48 -8.45 2.81
CA ALA A 92 -1.58 -9.07 3.54
C ALA A 92 -1.12 -10.30 4.33
N LEU A 93 -0.23 -11.11 3.76
CA LEU A 93 0.37 -12.24 4.47
C LEU A 93 1.15 -11.78 5.71
N ALA A 94 1.98 -10.76 5.57
CA ALA A 94 2.74 -10.20 6.68
C ALA A 94 1.83 -9.62 7.78
N GLN A 95 0.78 -8.90 7.39
CA GLN A 95 -0.21 -8.36 8.33
C GLN A 95 -0.99 -9.45 9.03
N TYR A 96 -1.41 -10.50 8.30
CA TYR A 96 -2.07 -11.64 8.92
C TYR A 96 -1.19 -12.29 9.99
N ILE A 97 0.09 -12.54 9.69
CA ILE A 97 1.05 -13.10 10.66
C ILE A 97 1.19 -12.16 11.87
N TYR A 98 1.31 -10.86 11.65
CA TYR A 98 1.43 -9.88 12.72
C TYR A 98 0.19 -9.89 13.63
N PHE A 99 -1.00 -9.70 13.08
CA PHE A 99 -2.24 -9.61 13.87
C PHE A 99 -2.65 -10.94 14.51
N ALA A 100 -2.33 -12.08 13.89
CA ALA A 100 -2.70 -13.38 14.42
C ALA A 100 -1.76 -13.88 15.53
N PHE A 101 -0.46 -13.52 15.48
CA PHE A 101 0.54 -14.17 16.34
C PHE A 101 1.41 -13.20 17.15
N ILE A 102 1.47 -11.93 16.79
CA ILE A 102 2.43 -10.97 17.38
C ILE A 102 1.72 -9.85 18.14
N ASP A 103 0.69 -9.25 17.53
CA ASP A 103 0.06 -8.02 18.04
C ASP A 103 -0.54 -8.17 19.45
N GLY A 104 -1.25 -9.28 19.72
CA GLY A 104 -1.91 -9.49 21.01
C GLY A 104 -2.82 -8.32 21.45
N GLY A 105 -3.34 -7.55 20.50
CA GLY A 105 -4.17 -6.35 20.73
C GLY A 105 -3.36 -5.09 21.12
N TYR A 106 -2.04 -5.10 20.96
CA TYR A 106 -1.16 -3.98 21.27
C TYR A 106 -1.55 -2.73 20.50
N MET A 107 -1.68 -2.85 19.19
CA MET A 107 -1.95 -1.73 18.30
C MET A 107 -3.26 -1.00 18.65
N ILE A 108 -4.31 -1.75 18.95
CA ILE A 108 -5.62 -1.17 19.33
C ILE A 108 -5.52 -0.46 20.69
N ARG A 109 -4.83 -1.06 21.67
CA ARG A 109 -4.65 -0.42 22.99
C ARG A 109 -3.89 0.89 22.88
N GLU A 110 -2.82 0.93 22.07
CA GLU A 110 -2.05 2.15 21.85
C GLU A 110 -2.88 3.24 21.17
N TYR A 111 -3.68 2.89 20.12
CA TYR A 111 -4.57 3.86 19.50
C TYR A 111 -5.63 4.40 20.44
N ILE A 112 -6.24 3.57 21.29
CA ILE A 112 -7.20 4.03 22.31
C ILE A 112 -6.49 4.99 23.28
N GLY A 113 -5.27 4.67 23.72
CA GLY A 113 -4.45 5.54 24.57
C GLY A 113 -4.17 6.89 23.91
N LEU A 114 -3.78 6.91 22.64
CA LEU A 114 -3.55 8.14 21.88
C LEU A 114 -4.82 8.99 21.75
N MET A 115 -5.98 8.35 21.50
CA MET A 115 -7.26 9.07 21.39
C MET A 115 -7.76 9.63 22.73
N ALA A 116 -7.22 9.18 23.85
CA ALA A 116 -7.53 9.71 25.18
C ALA A 116 -6.77 11.01 25.52
N THR A 117 -5.76 11.40 24.71
CA THR A 117 -5.00 12.65 24.91
C THR A 117 -5.85 13.90 24.63
N ASP A 118 -5.51 15.03 25.23
CA ASP A 118 -6.28 16.26 25.04
C ASP A 118 -6.08 16.85 23.65
N GLU A 119 -4.91 16.65 23.04
CA GLU A 119 -4.63 17.02 21.65
C GLU A 119 -5.54 16.25 20.69
N ALA A 120 -5.64 14.93 20.86
CA ALA A 120 -6.50 14.09 20.03
C ALA A 120 -7.99 14.47 20.20
N LYS A 121 -8.44 14.72 21.42
CA LYS A 121 -9.81 15.19 21.68
C LYS A 121 -10.11 16.53 20.99
N THR A 122 -9.14 17.44 20.98
CA THR A 122 -9.27 18.73 20.28
C THR A 122 -9.38 18.53 18.78
N MET A 123 -8.55 17.67 18.19
CA MET A 123 -8.63 17.32 16.78
C MET A 123 -9.95 16.65 16.42
N MET A 124 -10.38 15.65 17.21
CA MET A 124 -11.67 14.97 16.98
C MET A 124 -12.84 15.97 16.95
N LYS A 125 -12.88 16.91 17.89
CA LYS A 125 -13.90 17.97 17.91
C LYS A 125 -13.86 18.84 16.65
N ALA A 126 -12.67 19.18 16.14
CA ALA A 126 -12.52 19.96 14.92
C ALA A 126 -13.08 19.25 13.68
N TYR A 127 -13.05 17.92 13.67
CA TYR A 127 -13.63 17.08 12.61
C TYR A 127 -15.06 16.63 12.88
N GLY A 128 -15.69 17.09 13.96
CA GLY A 128 -17.06 16.72 14.35
C GLY A 128 -17.19 15.29 14.86
N LEU A 129 -16.09 14.65 15.29
CA LEU A 129 -16.08 13.30 15.83
C LEU A 129 -16.15 13.34 17.35
N THR A 130 -16.88 12.38 17.95
CA THR A 130 -16.89 12.19 19.40
C THR A 130 -15.88 11.10 19.79
N ALA A 131 -15.31 11.23 20.99
CA ALA A 131 -14.41 10.21 21.54
C ALA A 131 -15.10 8.83 21.62
N LYS A 132 -16.42 8.81 21.85
CA LYS A 132 -17.19 7.56 21.89
C LYS A 132 -17.24 6.88 20.53
N GLU A 133 -17.57 7.61 19.45
CA GLU A 133 -17.62 7.06 18.08
C GLU A 133 -16.28 6.47 17.66
N VAL A 134 -15.19 7.16 17.98
CA VAL A 134 -13.83 6.67 17.67
C VAL A 134 -13.51 5.43 18.49
N THR A 135 -13.81 5.40 19.79
CA THR A 135 -13.57 4.24 20.65
C THR A 135 -14.44 3.05 20.23
N ASP A 136 -15.70 3.27 19.88
CA ASP A 136 -16.59 2.21 19.40
C ASP A 136 -16.05 1.60 18.08
N SER A 137 -15.59 2.44 17.15
CA SER A 137 -14.95 1.98 15.90
C SER A 137 -13.66 1.19 16.14
N LEU A 138 -12.83 1.60 17.09
CA LEU A 138 -11.61 0.86 17.46
C LEU A 138 -11.95 -0.49 18.13
N ASN A 139 -12.99 -0.55 18.96
CA ASN A 139 -13.44 -1.80 19.56
C ASN A 139 -14.04 -2.75 18.53
N GLU A 140 -14.77 -2.24 17.51
CA GLU A 140 -15.24 -3.02 16.38
C GLU A 140 -14.07 -3.60 15.59
N LEU A 141 -13.04 -2.79 15.32
CA LEU A 141 -11.80 -3.27 14.68
C LEU A 141 -11.10 -4.34 15.52
N ALA A 142 -11.06 -4.17 16.85
CA ALA A 142 -10.49 -5.16 17.78
C ALA A 142 -11.22 -6.50 17.74
N SER A 143 -12.52 -6.50 17.46
CA SER A 143 -13.32 -7.72 17.32
C SER A 143 -13.19 -8.40 15.94
N THR A 144 -12.59 -7.70 14.97
CA THR A 144 -12.41 -8.21 13.60
C THR A 144 -11.30 -9.26 13.57
N SER A 145 -11.56 -10.38 12.91
CA SER A 145 -10.54 -11.43 12.81
C SER A 145 -9.30 -10.96 12.04
N PRO A 146 -8.09 -11.43 12.40
CA PRO A 146 -6.83 -11.04 11.73
C PRO A 146 -6.85 -11.22 10.21
N ILE A 147 -7.49 -12.29 9.73
CA ILE A 147 -7.62 -12.55 8.29
C ILE A 147 -8.50 -11.48 7.60
N MET A 148 -9.57 -11.03 8.25
CA MET A 148 -10.44 -10.00 7.70
C MET A 148 -9.74 -8.64 7.65
N ILE A 149 -8.93 -8.30 8.66
CA ILE A 149 -8.12 -7.09 8.65
C ILE A 149 -7.16 -7.12 7.45
N ALA A 150 -6.42 -8.21 7.29
CA ALA A 150 -5.47 -8.38 6.18
C ALA A 150 -6.15 -8.32 4.80
N LEU A 151 -7.32 -8.96 4.63
CA LEU A 151 -8.06 -8.94 3.38
C LEU A 151 -8.65 -7.55 3.07
N ASN A 152 -9.14 -6.83 4.06
CA ASN A 152 -9.65 -5.47 3.88
C ASN A 152 -8.54 -4.53 3.41
N ILE A 153 -7.36 -4.59 4.04
CA ILE A 153 -6.21 -3.76 3.65
C ILE A 153 -5.70 -4.18 2.26
N MET A 154 -5.67 -5.47 1.96
CA MET A 154 -5.32 -5.97 0.62
C MET A 154 -6.25 -5.39 -0.45
N THR A 155 -7.55 -5.45 -0.22
CA THR A 155 -8.56 -4.91 -1.16
C THR A 155 -8.40 -3.41 -1.34
N MET A 156 -8.18 -2.68 -0.27
CA MET A 156 -7.92 -1.24 -0.31
C MET A 156 -6.67 -0.92 -1.15
N ASN A 157 -5.57 -1.62 -0.93
CA ASN A 157 -4.32 -1.41 -1.68
C ASN A 157 -4.47 -1.74 -3.17
N ILE A 158 -5.19 -2.82 -3.51
CA ILE A 158 -5.51 -3.15 -4.91
C ILE A 158 -6.34 -2.05 -5.54
N THR A 159 -7.36 -1.55 -4.85
CA THR A 159 -8.22 -0.45 -5.33
C THR A 159 -7.42 0.82 -5.57
N ILE A 160 -6.53 1.19 -4.64
CA ILE A 160 -5.60 2.32 -4.79
C ILE A 160 -4.71 2.09 -6.03
N GLY A 161 -4.17 0.89 -6.20
CA GLY A 161 -3.36 0.53 -7.37
C GLY A 161 -4.10 0.69 -8.69
N ILE A 162 -5.37 0.30 -8.74
CA ILE A 162 -6.23 0.48 -9.92
C ILE A 162 -6.44 1.98 -10.20
N LEU A 163 -6.79 2.76 -9.20
CA LEU A 163 -7.02 4.20 -9.35
C LEU A 163 -5.76 4.94 -9.81
N LEU A 164 -4.62 4.64 -9.18
CA LEU A 164 -3.34 5.26 -9.53
C LEU A 164 -2.79 4.77 -10.88
N SER A 165 -3.19 3.59 -11.34
CA SER A 165 -2.74 3.07 -12.64
C SER A 165 -3.14 3.97 -13.81
N LEU A 166 -4.26 4.68 -13.72
CA LEU A 166 -4.75 5.57 -14.78
C LEU A 166 -3.81 6.77 -15.02
N PRO A 167 -3.55 7.64 -14.01
CA PRO A 167 -2.64 8.77 -14.21
C PRO A 167 -1.21 8.31 -14.50
N VAL A 168 -0.72 7.25 -13.85
CA VAL A 168 0.63 6.74 -14.07
C VAL A 168 0.77 6.18 -15.50
N ALA A 169 -0.19 5.42 -16.00
CA ALA A 169 -0.17 4.91 -17.37
C ALA A 169 -0.22 6.04 -18.41
N THR A 170 -0.97 7.10 -18.13
CA THR A 170 -1.03 8.29 -19.01
C THR A 170 0.33 8.97 -19.13
N LEU A 171 1.05 9.12 -18.00
CA LEU A 171 2.39 9.73 -17.96
C LEU A 171 3.49 8.81 -18.53
N THR A 172 3.28 7.50 -18.48
CA THR A 172 4.30 6.52 -18.86
C THR A 172 4.22 6.14 -20.33
N ARG A 173 3.03 6.21 -20.95
CA ARG A 173 2.83 5.79 -22.33
C ARG A 173 3.79 6.50 -23.29
N ARG A 174 4.42 5.72 -24.16
CA ARG A 174 5.16 6.22 -25.34
C ARG A 174 4.87 5.27 -26.49
N ASN A 175 4.23 5.78 -27.53
CA ASN A 175 4.01 5.06 -28.79
C ASN A 175 5.19 5.35 -29.73
N LYS A 176 5.47 4.43 -30.67
CA LYS A 176 6.30 4.79 -31.83
C LYS A 176 5.65 5.98 -32.51
N GLU A 177 6.37 7.07 -32.68
CA GLU A 177 6.00 8.06 -33.66
C GLU A 177 5.94 7.35 -35.01
N GLY A 178 4.85 7.47 -35.72
CA GLY A 178 4.57 6.73 -36.92
C GLY A 178 5.68 6.90 -37.96
N SER A 179 6.22 5.80 -38.41
CA SER A 179 6.95 5.68 -39.68
C SER A 179 5.94 5.54 -40.82
#